data_9d3cf458ff7b4206734bb21fed8677c5
#
_entry.id   9d3cf458ff7b4206734bb21fed8677c5
#
_cell.length_a   1.000
_cell.length_b   1.000
_cell.length_c   1.000
_cell.angle_alpha   90.00
_cell.angle_beta   90.00
_cell.angle_gamma   90.00
#
_symmetry.space_group_name_H-M   'P 1'
#
loop_
_entity.id
_entity.type
_entity.pdbx_description
1 polymer ?
#
loop_
_entity_poly.entity_id
_entity_poly.type
_entity_poly.pdbx_seq_one_letter_code
_entity_poly.pdbx_strand_id
1 'polypeptide(L)'
;TLHKYLMHSQIWNYPFHAHALVHHGLFRADRSYHPQAGVDIRKVTFAWWNAPGLYLLHTPLLFLGVQLFGWSVFWGGTIALFSYYFLYESLHWCMHVPTNRWIERTRTFQWLNPHHFIHHRYAFRNLNVVFPLADWLLGTFESDAHFRCLKDTRA
;
A
#
# COMPACT_ATOMS: atom_id res chain seq x y z
N THR A 1 -7.70 -5.63 6.51
CA THR A 1 -7.31 -5.31 5.12
C THR A 1 -6.55 -6.48 4.52
N LEU A 2 -6.66 -6.70 3.19
CA LEU A 2 -5.87 -7.73 2.49
C LEU A 2 -4.36 -7.52 2.70
N HIS A 3 -3.88 -6.28 2.71
CA HIS A 3 -2.50 -5.92 2.98
C HIS A 3 -1.97 -6.59 4.27
N LYS A 4 -2.69 -6.45 5.39
CA LYS A 4 -2.31 -7.08 6.66
C LYS A 4 -2.20 -8.61 6.57
N TYR A 5 -3.22 -9.25 5.99
CA TYR A 5 -3.31 -10.71 6.02
C TYR A 5 -2.51 -11.40 4.91
N LEU A 6 -2.42 -10.81 3.73
CA LEU A 6 -1.65 -11.41 2.63
C LEU A 6 -0.18 -11.01 2.64
N MET A 7 0.15 -9.77 3.06
CA MET A 7 1.49 -9.23 2.90
C MET A 7 2.30 -9.17 4.19
N HIS A 8 1.64 -9.08 5.35
CA HIS A 8 2.31 -9.00 6.65
C HIS A 8 2.06 -10.20 7.57
N SER A 9 1.36 -11.24 7.10
CA SER A 9 1.22 -12.50 7.82
C SER A 9 1.61 -13.69 6.94
N GLN A 10 2.07 -14.76 7.54
CA GLN A 10 2.59 -15.94 6.84
C GLN A 10 1.49 -16.88 6.31
N ILE A 11 0.28 -16.36 6.06
CA ILE A 11 -0.82 -17.14 5.51
C ILE A 11 -0.49 -17.58 4.08
N TRP A 12 0.18 -16.72 3.32
CA TRP A 12 0.62 -16.99 1.97
C TRP A 12 2.08 -16.57 1.81
N ASN A 13 2.98 -17.54 1.66
CA ASN A 13 4.44 -17.30 1.68
C ASN A 13 4.95 -16.29 0.65
N TYR A 14 4.40 -16.32 -0.59
CA TYR A 14 4.94 -15.46 -1.64
C TYR A 14 4.68 -13.96 -1.38
N PRO A 15 3.44 -13.47 -1.16
CA PRO A 15 3.23 -12.04 -0.86
C PRO A 15 3.95 -11.60 0.40
N PHE A 16 3.96 -12.43 1.45
CA PHE A 16 4.70 -12.15 2.68
C PHE A 16 6.19 -11.98 2.42
N HIS A 17 6.82 -12.91 1.70
CA HIS A 17 8.25 -12.82 1.38
C HIS A 17 8.55 -11.59 0.52
N ALA A 18 7.78 -11.36 -0.56
CA ALA A 18 8.01 -10.26 -1.49
C ALA A 18 7.83 -8.89 -0.82
N HIS A 19 6.81 -8.73 0.04
CA HIS A 19 6.48 -7.46 0.67
C HIS A 19 7.16 -7.29 2.03
N ALA A 20 6.87 -8.15 3.01
CA ALA A 20 7.35 -7.96 4.38
C ALA A 20 8.87 -8.18 4.52
N LEU A 21 9.45 -9.15 3.80
CA LEU A 21 10.87 -9.45 3.94
C LEU A 21 11.73 -8.70 2.92
N VAL A 22 11.35 -8.69 1.64
CA VAL A 22 12.17 -8.05 0.60
C VAL A 22 11.91 -6.55 0.55
N HIS A 23 10.66 -6.13 0.32
CA HIS A 23 10.33 -4.71 0.17
C HIS A 23 10.62 -3.91 1.45
N HIS A 24 10.06 -4.29 2.60
CA HIS A 24 10.37 -3.62 3.88
C HIS A 24 11.81 -3.82 4.35
N GLY A 25 12.49 -4.89 3.91
CA GLY A 25 13.91 -5.10 4.17
C GLY A 25 14.82 -4.12 3.43
N LEU A 26 14.46 -3.77 2.21
CA LEU A 26 15.18 -2.82 1.34
C LEU A 26 14.81 -1.37 1.61
N PHE A 27 13.51 -1.09 1.81
CA PHE A 27 12.94 0.24 1.99
C PHE A 27 12.45 0.41 3.43
N ARG A 28 13.35 0.85 4.33
CA ARG A 28 13.05 1.03 5.75
C ARG A 28 12.64 2.46 6.05
N ALA A 29 12.03 2.71 7.21
CA ALA A 29 11.71 4.06 7.68
C ALA A 29 12.96 4.83 8.16
N ASP A 30 13.95 4.94 7.30
CA ASP A 30 15.20 5.68 7.47
C ASP A 30 15.67 6.24 6.10
N ARG A 31 16.97 6.46 5.91
CA ARG A 31 17.53 6.93 4.64
C ARG A 31 17.30 5.96 3.47
N SER A 32 17.07 4.67 3.74
CA SER A 32 16.79 3.65 2.73
C SER A 32 15.33 3.61 2.28
N TYR A 33 14.46 4.46 2.83
CA TYR A 33 13.07 4.62 2.33
C TYR A 33 13.03 4.95 0.84
N HIS A 34 14.00 5.71 0.38
CA HIS A 34 14.26 5.92 -1.04
C HIS A 34 15.39 5.00 -1.51
N PRO A 35 15.32 4.45 -2.75
CA PRO A 35 16.30 3.52 -3.26
C PRO A 35 17.73 4.07 -3.17
N GLN A 36 18.63 3.30 -2.56
CA GLN A 36 20.04 3.59 -2.50
C GLN A 36 20.76 3.05 -3.75
N ALA A 37 21.99 3.50 -4.01
CA ALA A 37 22.78 3.01 -5.13
C ALA A 37 22.90 1.47 -5.08
N GLY A 38 22.65 0.82 -6.22
CA GLY A 38 22.69 -0.66 -6.34
C GLY A 38 21.41 -1.40 -5.92
N VAL A 39 20.41 -0.70 -5.36
CA VAL A 39 19.11 -1.32 -5.05
C VAL A 39 18.26 -1.42 -6.32
N ASP A 40 17.71 -2.60 -6.56
CA ASP A 40 16.78 -2.82 -7.68
C ASP A 40 15.44 -2.13 -7.42
N ILE A 41 15.20 -1.01 -8.12
CA ILE A 41 13.98 -0.21 -7.99
C ILE A 41 12.70 -0.98 -8.36
N ARG A 42 12.80 -2.08 -9.14
CA ARG A 42 11.65 -2.95 -9.44
C ARG A 42 11.07 -3.62 -8.20
N LYS A 43 11.81 -3.63 -7.09
CA LYS A 43 11.33 -4.13 -5.79
C LYS A 43 10.39 -3.16 -5.06
N VAL A 44 10.20 -1.96 -5.58
CA VAL A 44 9.18 -1.01 -5.09
C VAL A 44 7.79 -1.50 -5.48
N THR A 45 7.59 -1.91 -6.74
CA THR A 45 6.29 -2.34 -7.28
C THR A 45 6.09 -3.84 -7.13
N PHE A 46 4.83 -4.25 -7.17
CA PHE A 46 4.51 -5.67 -7.24
C PHE A 46 4.85 -6.25 -8.62
N ALA A 47 5.05 -7.57 -8.65
CA ALA A 47 5.17 -8.28 -9.92
C ALA A 47 3.88 -8.14 -10.74
N TRP A 48 4.00 -8.04 -12.07
CA TRP A 48 2.88 -7.77 -12.99
C TRP A 48 1.69 -8.73 -12.83
N TRP A 49 1.92 -9.96 -12.44
CA TRP A 49 0.88 -10.98 -12.25
C TRP A 49 0.07 -10.81 -10.94
N ASN A 50 0.48 -9.91 -10.02
CA ASN A 50 -0.32 -9.61 -8.82
C ASN A 50 -1.67 -8.96 -9.17
N ALA A 51 -1.73 -8.12 -10.19
CA ALA A 51 -2.98 -7.51 -10.64
C ALA A 51 -4.01 -8.56 -11.10
N PRO A 52 -3.69 -9.48 -12.05
CA PRO A 52 -4.62 -10.55 -12.40
C PRO A 52 -4.90 -11.50 -11.23
N GLY A 53 -3.94 -11.82 -10.38
CA GLY A 53 -4.16 -12.64 -9.19
C GLY A 53 -5.14 -12.01 -8.21
N LEU A 54 -4.99 -10.73 -7.92
CA LEU A 54 -5.90 -9.97 -7.07
C LEU A 54 -7.31 -9.89 -7.69
N TYR A 55 -7.41 -9.69 -8.99
CA TYR A 55 -8.68 -9.69 -9.69
C TYR A 55 -9.38 -11.04 -9.59
N LEU A 56 -8.67 -12.15 -9.83
CA LEU A 56 -9.21 -13.50 -9.69
C LEU A 56 -9.70 -13.78 -8.25
N LEU A 57 -8.98 -13.31 -7.24
CA LEU A 57 -9.38 -13.42 -5.84
C LEU A 57 -10.71 -12.72 -5.54
N HIS A 58 -10.99 -11.60 -6.22
CA HIS A 58 -12.24 -10.84 -6.04
C HIS A 58 -13.39 -11.32 -6.95
N THR A 59 -13.10 -12.13 -7.97
CA THR A 59 -14.10 -12.58 -8.94
C THR A 59 -15.31 -13.27 -8.31
N PRO A 60 -15.19 -14.14 -7.27
CA PRO A 60 -16.37 -14.73 -6.63
C PRO A 60 -17.29 -13.68 -6.00
N LEU A 61 -16.74 -12.63 -5.40
CA LEU A 61 -17.52 -11.54 -4.81
C LEU A 61 -18.22 -10.70 -5.89
N LEU A 62 -17.55 -10.47 -7.02
CA LEU A 62 -18.14 -9.78 -8.17
C LEU A 62 -19.35 -10.58 -8.72
N PHE A 63 -19.21 -11.89 -8.87
CA PHE A 63 -20.33 -12.75 -9.33
C PHE A 63 -21.48 -12.83 -8.31
N LEU A 64 -21.17 -12.87 -7.01
CA LEU A 64 -22.21 -12.75 -5.99
C LEU A 64 -22.95 -11.41 -6.12
N GLY A 65 -22.23 -10.33 -6.36
CA GLY A 65 -22.81 -9.01 -6.63
C GLY A 65 -23.71 -9.01 -7.86
N VAL A 66 -23.36 -9.73 -8.92
CA VAL A 66 -24.21 -9.89 -10.12
C VAL A 66 -25.54 -10.54 -9.77
N GLN A 67 -25.53 -11.59 -8.94
CA GLN A 67 -26.76 -12.29 -8.53
C GLN A 67 -27.70 -11.37 -7.73
N LEU A 68 -27.15 -10.45 -6.95
CA LEU A 68 -27.96 -9.57 -6.09
C LEU A 68 -28.38 -8.28 -6.78
N PHE A 69 -27.55 -7.72 -7.67
CA PHE A 69 -27.69 -6.36 -8.18
C PHE A 69 -27.52 -6.23 -9.70
N GLY A 70 -27.25 -7.33 -10.40
CA GLY A 70 -27.09 -7.37 -11.85
C GLY A 70 -25.66 -7.01 -12.35
N TRP A 71 -25.47 -7.11 -13.67
CA TRP A 71 -24.17 -7.01 -14.33
C TRP A 71 -23.46 -5.65 -14.17
N SER A 72 -24.17 -4.57 -13.85
CA SER A 72 -23.57 -3.27 -13.58
C SER A 72 -22.58 -3.31 -12.41
N VAL A 73 -22.85 -4.16 -11.40
CA VAL A 73 -21.93 -4.35 -10.25
C VAL A 73 -20.65 -5.05 -10.66
N PHE A 74 -20.71 -5.99 -11.58
CA PHE A 74 -19.51 -6.67 -12.10
C PHE A 74 -18.59 -5.66 -12.80
N TRP A 75 -19.11 -4.89 -13.73
CA TRP A 75 -18.31 -3.90 -14.47
C TRP A 75 -17.83 -2.76 -13.59
N GLY A 76 -18.71 -2.21 -12.74
CA GLY A 76 -18.34 -1.17 -11.77
C GLY A 76 -17.26 -1.66 -10.78
N GLY A 77 -17.40 -2.86 -10.23
CA GLY A 77 -16.44 -3.47 -9.34
C GLY A 77 -15.10 -3.77 -10.03
N THR A 78 -15.13 -4.25 -11.27
CA THR A 78 -13.93 -4.46 -12.09
C THR A 78 -13.16 -3.17 -12.30
N ILE A 79 -13.85 -2.10 -12.74
CA ILE A 79 -13.24 -0.78 -12.93
C ILE A 79 -12.65 -0.25 -11.61
N ALA A 80 -13.41 -0.38 -10.51
CA ALA A 80 -12.95 0.07 -9.20
C ALA A 80 -11.68 -0.66 -8.73
N LEU A 81 -11.62 -1.99 -8.90
CA LEU A 81 -10.44 -2.79 -8.54
C LEU A 81 -9.20 -2.40 -9.33
N PHE A 82 -9.32 -2.28 -10.66
CA PHE A 82 -8.18 -1.87 -11.49
C PHE A 82 -7.75 -0.44 -11.23
N SER A 83 -8.70 0.49 -11.04
CA SER A 83 -8.40 1.89 -10.71
C SER A 83 -7.70 2.00 -9.37
N TYR A 84 -8.17 1.25 -8.35
CA TYR A 84 -7.54 1.24 -7.04
C TYR A 84 -6.12 0.64 -7.09
N TYR A 85 -5.93 -0.48 -7.80
CA TYR A 85 -4.62 -1.09 -7.96
C TYR A 85 -3.63 -0.17 -8.68
N PHE A 86 -4.07 0.46 -9.77
CA PHE A 86 -3.24 1.42 -10.51
C PHE A 86 -2.85 2.62 -9.64
N LEU A 87 -3.82 3.16 -8.89
CA LEU A 87 -3.57 4.29 -8.00
C LEU A 87 -2.62 3.90 -6.85
N TYR A 88 -2.80 2.70 -6.30
CA TYR A 88 -1.91 2.15 -5.28
C TYR A 88 -0.46 2.09 -5.79
N GLU A 89 -0.23 1.40 -6.90
CA GLU A 89 1.12 1.24 -7.47
C GLU A 89 1.76 2.58 -7.83
N SER A 90 0.96 3.51 -8.41
CA SER A 90 1.45 4.83 -8.82
C SER A 90 1.86 5.68 -7.62
N LEU A 91 1.03 5.76 -6.57
CA LEU A 91 1.33 6.52 -5.36
C LEU A 91 2.51 5.89 -4.60
N HIS A 92 2.49 4.58 -4.44
CA HIS A 92 3.55 3.81 -3.77
C HIS A 92 4.90 3.99 -4.47
N TRP A 93 4.92 3.92 -5.80
CA TRP A 93 6.10 4.25 -6.60
C TRP A 93 6.60 5.68 -6.33
N CYS A 94 5.71 6.67 -6.37
CA CYS A 94 6.08 8.07 -6.13
C CYS A 94 6.60 8.29 -4.69
N MET A 95 6.11 7.54 -3.71
CA MET A 95 6.57 7.64 -2.31
C MET A 95 8.02 7.16 -2.16
N HIS A 96 8.39 6.07 -2.84
CA HIS A 96 9.75 5.53 -2.77
C HIS A 96 10.71 6.16 -3.78
N VAL A 97 10.24 6.53 -4.97
CA VAL A 97 11.07 7.08 -6.07
C VAL A 97 10.61 8.50 -6.42
N PRO A 98 10.79 9.48 -5.52
CA PRO A 98 10.35 10.85 -5.78
C PRO A 98 11.20 11.50 -6.88
N THR A 99 10.52 12.15 -7.84
CA THR A 99 11.16 12.90 -8.93
C THR A 99 10.51 14.27 -9.16
N ASN A 100 9.85 14.79 -8.13
CA ASN A 100 9.17 16.08 -8.15
C ASN A 100 8.01 16.17 -9.17
N ARG A 101 7.25 15.07 -9.33
CA ARG A 101 6.05 15.01 -10.17
C ARG A 101 4.95 15.94 -9.63
N TRP A 102 4.03 16.35 -10.49
CA TRP A 102 2.89 17.19 -10.06
C TRP A 102 2.08 16.56 -8.92
N ILE A 103 1.88 15.24 -8.95
CA ILE A 103 1.15 14.49 -7.92
C ILE A 103 1.85 14.57 -6.55
N GLU A 104 3.18 14.54 -6.52
CA GLU A 104 3.98 14.62 -5.30
C GLU A 104 3.86 15.97 -4.58
N ARG A 105 3.44 17.02 -5.31
CA ARG A 105 3.21 18.37 -4.79
C ARG A 105 1.79 18.57 -4.24
N THR A 106 0.87 17.61 -4.48
CA THR A 106 -0.51 17.72 -3.98
C THR A 106 -0.57 17.55 -2.47
N ARG A 107 -1.51 18.24 -1.82
CA ARG A 107 -1.73 18.12 -0.37
C ARG A 107 -2.06 16.69 0.05
N THR A 108 -2.83 15.98 -0.77
CA THR A 108 -3.19 14.58 -0.53
C THR A 108 -1.95 13.69 -0.50
N PHE A 109 -1.05 13.82 -1.49
CA PHE A 109 0.19 13.03 -1.51
C PHE A 109 1.10 13.37 -0.33
N GLN A 110 1.27 14.67 -0.01
CA GLN A 110 2.09 15.12 1.11
C GLN A 110 1.58 14.62 2.46
N TRP A 111 0.29 14.32 2.57
CA TRP A 111 -0.30 13.70 3.75
C TRP A 111 -0.17 12.17 3.73
N LEU A 112 -0.33 11.51 2.57
CA LEU A 112 -0.22 10.05 2.42
C LEU A 112 1.22 9.54 2.52
N ASN A 113 2.21 10.30 2.07
CA ASN A 113 3.61 9.87 2.08
C ASN A 113 4.16 9.65 3.51
N PRO A 114 4.01 10.56 4.50
CA PRO A 114 4.32 10.29 5.89
C PRO A 114 3.54 9.12 6.48
N HIS A 115 2.27 8.94 6.08
CA HIS A 115 1.45 7.80 6.49
C HIS A 115 2.06 6.47 6.08
N HIS A 116 2.53 6.36 4.83
CA HIS A 116 3.22 5.18 4.32
C HIS A 116 4.63 5.00 4.92
N PHE A 117 5.37 6.09 5.16
CA PHE A 117 6.66 6.04 5.87
C PHE A 117 6.52 5.45 7.27
N ILE A 118 5.46 5.80 8.01
CA ILE A 118 5.14 5.21 9.32
C ILE A 118 4.83 3.72 9.17
N HIS A 119 4.16 3.28 8.09
CA HIS A 119 3.93 1.88 7.78
C HIS A 119 5.25 1.09 7.65
N HIS A 120 6.25 1.64 6.97
CA HIS A 120 7.58 1.02 6.88
C HIS A 120 8.31 0.93 8.23
N ARG A 121 7.92 1.74 9.21
CA ARG A 121 8.44 1.63 10.58
C ARG A 121 7.66 0.63 11.42
N TYR A 122 6.34 0.60 11.26
CA TYR A 122 5.41 -0.21 12.02
C TYR A 122 4.51 -0.99 11.07
N ALA A 123 4.96 -2.18 10.66
CA ALA A 123 4.36 -2.99 9.61
C ALA A 123 2.86 -3.32 9.80
N PHE A 124 2.32 -3.20 11.03
CA PHE A 124 0.92 -3.41 11.34
C PHE A 124 0.12 -2.11 11.55
N ARG A 125 0.71 -0.96 11.22
CA ARG A 125 0.07 0.36 11.23
C ARG A 125 -0.01 0.91 9.81
N ASN A 126 -0.97 1.81 9.57
CA ASN A 126 -1.10 2.56 8.32
C ASN A 126 -1.04 1.68 7.06
N LEU A 127 -1.84 0.63 7.05
CA LEU A 127 -1.83 -0.42 6.03
C LEU A 127 -2.39 0.02 4.66
N ASN A 128 -3.07 1.17 4.60
CA ASN A 128 -3.72 1.64 3.36
C ASN A 128 -2.98 2.84 2.76
N VAL A 129 -2.33 2.61 1.63
CA VAL A 129 -1.52 3.63 0.93
C VAL A 129 -2.39 4.69 0.25
N VAL A 130 -3.58 4.32 -0.22
CA VAL A 130 -4.45 5.19 -1.03
C VAL A 130 -5.51 5.89 -0.20
N PHE A 131 -6.20 5.13 0.65
CA PHE A 131 -7.34 5.65 1.42
C PHE A 131 -7.38 5.05 2.83
N PRO A 132 -6.88 5.77 3.84
CA PRO A 132 -6.70 5.27 5.21
C PRO A 132 -7.97 5.06 6.03
N LEU A 133 -9.16 5.15 5.42
CA LEU A 133 -10.42 4.93 6.14
C LEU A 133 -10.46 3.59 6.88
N ALA A 134 -9.94 2.53 6.26
CA ALA A 134 -9.89 1.22 6.89
C ALA A 134 -8.90 1.20 8.07
N ASP A 135 -7.83 1.97 8.04
CA ASP A 135 -6.92 2.12 9.19
C ASP A 135 -7.62 2.80 10.38
N TRP A 136 -8.45 3.79 10.12
CA TRP A 136 -9.27 4.43 11.15
C TRP A 136 -10.29 3.48 11.75
N LEU A 137 -11.05 2.77 10.91
CA LEU A 137 -12.09 1.84 11.36
C LEU A 137 -11.53 0.64 12.13
N LEU A 138 -10.32 0.19 11.79
CA LEU A 138 -9.67 -0.97 12.39
C LEU A 138 -8.67 -0.62 13.51
N GLY A 139 -8.53 0.67 13.86
CA GLY A 139 -7.61 1.12 14.89
C GLY A 139 -6.12 0.92 14.54
N THR A 140 -5.80 0.84 13.25
CA THR A 140 -4.41 0.72 12.76
C THR A 140 -3.83 2.05 12.31
N PHE A 141 -4.61 3.13 12.37
CA PHE A 141 -4.14 4.48 12.04
C PHE A 141 -3.14 4.98 13.08
N GLU A 142 -1.99 5.47 12.60
CA GLU A 142 -0.96 6.13 13.41
C GLU A 142 -0.64 7.49 12.79
N SER A 143 -0.57 8.55 13.60
CA SER A 143 -0.36 9.91 13.13
C SER A 143 1.12 10.30 13.14
N ASP A 144 1.50 11.19 12.21
CA ASP A 144 2.83 11.80 12.14
C ASP A 144 3.16 12.64 13.40
N ALA A 145 2.15 13.20 14.08
CA ALA A 145 2.33 13.95 15.32
C ALA A 145 2.90 13.07 16.44
N HIS A 146 2.40 11.86 16.60
CA HIS A 146 2.94 10.88 17.55
C HIS A 146 4.39 10.49 17.19
N PHE A 147 4.68 10.38 15.90
CA PHE A 147 6.03 10.08 15.41
C PHE A 147 7.04 11.19 15.72
N ARG A 148 6.66 12.46 15.56
CA ARG A 148 7.50 13.62 15.92
C ARG A 148 7.77 13.66 17.42
N CYS A 149 6.76 13.46 18.24
CA CYS A 149 6.91 13.41 19.70
C CYS A 149 7.93 12.34 20.15
N LEU A 150 7.91 11.14 19.55
CA LEU A 150 8.88 10.09 19.86
C LEU A 150 10.31 10.40 19.38
N LYS A 151 10.46 11.27 18.39
CA LYS A 151 11.77 11.70 17.88
C LYS A 151 12.40 12.74 18.82
N ASP A 152 11.60 13.68 19.32
CA ASP A 152 12.03 14.76 20.21
C ASP A 152 12.39 14.24 21.62
N THR A 153 11.80 13.12 22.05
CA THR A 153 12.12 12.50 23.37
C THR A 153 13.40 11.65 23.36
N ARG A 154 14.06 11.48 22.19
CA ARG A 154 15.30 10.69 22.03
C ARG A 154 16.53 11.52 21.60
N ALA A 155 16.36 12.84 21.52
CA ALA A 155 17.45 13.80 21.28
C ALA A 155 17.97 14.36 22.61
#